data_de42d77d66e9607f5a9cdc59bb764047
#
_entry.id   de42d77d66e9607f5a9cdc59bb764047
#
_cell.length_a   1.000
_cell.length_b   1.000
_cell.length_c   1.000
_cell.angle_alpha   90.00
_cell.angle_beta   90.00
_cell.angle_gamma   90.00
#
_symmetry.space_group_name_H-M   'P 1'
#
loop_
_entity.id
_entity.type
_entity.pdbx_description
1 polymer ?
#
loop_
_entity_poly.entity_id
_entity_poly.type
_entity_poly.pdbx_seq_one_letter_code
_entity_poly.pdbx_strand_id
1 'polypeptide(L)'
;MLARITPSPLKGTVPAIASKSMAHRLIICAALANGETHVTCNTTCADIEATVRCLTALGARIETVEDGFQVHPTMKSIEFGLLKALAGGTLDCGESGSTLRFMLPVACALGAEATFVGQGRLGARPLSPLSDEIIAAGCDLQGLGGFPLKTSGRMRPGTFVLPGNVSSQYISGLLLAAPLLAQPSCVQVTGLIESRPYINLTIQAMKAFGVEVNVERIPAKDGQPEVTNFRVNSGSYRTPGSVAVEGDWSNAAFWLCAGAIGTDPITVEGVSLSSAQGDRNVLAALSRFGARIVRSTNAATVQSDKLAGFEMSAHDIPDLVPVISAVASLAQGRTFIRDCARLRIKESDRLVTTTRELTALGAQVRIAGDDLIIKGVDAFTGGEVDSHNDHRIAMMAAIAASRATGEVVIHGAEAVHKSYPDFFDHYRLLGGKVTLEEE
;
A
#
# COMPACT_ATOMS: atom_id res chain seq x y z
N MET A 1 -21.37 6.09 5.81
CA MET A 1 -21.03 6.40 7.24
C MET A 1 -20.49 7.80 7.35
N LEU A 2 -21.02 8.61 8.23
CA LEU A 2 -20.50 9.92 8.61
C LEU A 2 -19.60 9.81 9.84
N ALA A 3 -18.46 10.51 9.84
CA ALA A 3 -17.68 10.72 11.06
C ALA A 3 -17.73 12.20 11.43
N ARG A 4 -18.36 12.52 12.56
CA ARG A 4 -18.36 13.89 13.13
C ARG A 4 -17.26 14.01 14.16
N ILE A 5 -16.33 14.92 13.93
CA ILE A 5 -15.17 15.12 14.78
C ILE A 5 -15.24 16.49 15.43
N THR A 6 -15.39 16.50 16.75
CA THR A 6 -15.22 17.70 17.55
C THR A 6 -13.72 17.90 17.79
N PRO A 7 -13.13 19.07 17.46
CA PRO A 7 -11.72 19.32 17.67
C PRO A 7 -11.28 19.03 19.09
N SER A 8 -10.22 18.24 19.23
CA SER A 8 -9.67 17.84 20.53
C SER A 8 -8.19 17.50 20.39
N PRO A 9 -7.34 17.81 21.37
CA PRO A 9 -5.94 17.40 21.36
C PRO A 9 -5.82 15.87 21.38
N LEU A 10 -4.99 15.34 20.49
CA LEU A 10 -4.59 13.93 20.50
C LEU A 10 -3.28 13.78 21.25
N LYS A 11 -3.16 12.74 22.10
CA LYS A 11 -1.95 12.46 22.90
C LYS A 11 -1.87 11.00 23.32
N GLY A 12 -0.67 10.55 23.66
CA GLY A 12 -0.47 9.23 24.25
C GLY A 12 0.18 8.24 23.29
N THR A 13 -0.14 6.97 23.49
CA THR A 13 0.48 5.86 22.77
C THR A 13 -0.56 5.03 22.06
N VAL A 14 -0.25 4.62 20.82
CA VAL A 14 -1.09 3.75 20.00
C VAL A 14 -0.26 2.62 19.43
N PRO A 15 -0.76 1.37 19.40
CA PRO A 15 -0.08 0.27 18.73
C PRO A 15 -0.17 0.42 17.21
N ALA A 16 0.90 0.05 16.51
CA ALA A 16 0.84 -0.09 15.06
C ALA A 16 0.01 -1.32 14.68
N ILE A 17 -0.82 -1.17 13.67
CA ILE A 17 -1.47 -2.30 13.01
C ILE A 17 -0.49 -3.00 12.07
N ALA A 18 -0.78 -4.25 11.69
CA ALA A 18 0.03 -5.00 10.74
C ALA A 18 0.09 -4.33 9.37
N SER A 19 1.28 -4.34 8.76
CA SER A 19 1.49 -3.75 7.43
C SER A 19 0.70 -4.48 6.36
N LYS A 20 -0.34 -3.81 5.83
CA LYS A 20 -1.12 -4.31 4.69
C LYS A 20 -0.21 -4.74 3.53
N SER A 21 0.77 -3.91 3.21
CA SER A 21 1.71 -4.16 2.11
C SER A 21 2.57 -5.40 2.31
N MET A 22 2.98 -5.70 3.55
CA MET A 22 3.72 -6.92 3.88
C MET A 22 2.77 -8.12 3.98
N ALA A 23 1.58 -7.96 4.58
CA ALA A 23 0.60 -9.02 4.76
C ALA A 23 0.19 -9.66 3.43
N HIS A 24 -0.16 -8.89 2.41
CA HIS A 24 -0.43 -9.41 1.06
C HIS A 24 0.66 -10.36 0.58
N ARG A 25 1.92 -9.93 0.71
CA ARG A 25 3.09 -10.67 0.20
C ARG A 25 3.34 -11.95 0.96
N LEU A 26 3.30 -11.89 2.28
CA LEU A 26 3.53 -13.06 3.13
C LEU A 26 2.41 -14.10 2.98
N ILE A 27 1.14 -13.68 2.90
CA ILE A 27 0.01 -14.58 2.70
C ILE A 27 0.07 -15.23 1.31
N ILE A 28 0.45 -14.48 0.26
CA ILE A 28 0.65 -15.03 -1.09
C ILE A 28 1.80 -16.06 -1.07
N CYS A 29 2.96 -15.72 -0.50
CA CYS A 29 4.07 -16.65 -0.41
C CYS A 29 3.71 -17.91 0.41
N ALA A 30 2.96 -17.76 1.51
CA ALA A 30 2.48 -18.87 2.34
C ALA A 30 1.53 -19.80 1.56
N ALA A 31 0.59 -19.23 0.81
CA ALA A 31 -0.35 -20.01 -0.01
C ALA A 31 0.33 -20.73 -1.17
N LEU A 32 1.48 -20.27 -1.63
CA LEU A 32 2.29 -20.87 -2.68
C LEU A 32 3.42 -21.76 -2.14
N ALA A 33 3.56 -21.89 -0.82
CA ALA A 33 4.65 -22.65 -0.19
C ALA A 33 4.41 -24.18 -0.22
N ASN A 34 5.44 -24.93 0.11
CA ASN A 34 5.41 -26.40 0.15
C ASN A 34 4.84 -26.99 1.46
N GLY A 35 4.41 -26.14 2.41
CA GLY A 35 3.87 -26.58 3.70
C GLY A 35 3.07 -25.48 4.39
N GLU A 36 2.40 -25.86 5.47
CA GLU A 36 1.58 -24.95 6.26
C GLU A 36 2.41 -23.82 6.87
N THR A 37 1.82 -22.63 6.95
CA THR A 37 2.47 -21.46 7.52
C THR A 37 1.50 -20.71 8.42
N HIS A 38 1.94 -20.42 9.65
CA HIS A 38 1.27 -19.47 10.52
C HIS A 38 1.76 -18.05 10.22
N VAL A 39 0.85 -17.15 9.85
CA VAL A 39 1.15 -15.75 9.55
C VAL A 39 0.56 -14.89 10.66
N THR A 40 1.40 -14.44 11.60
CA THR A 40 0.96 -13.51 12.65
C THR A 40 0.65 -12.14 12.05
N CYS A 41 -0.59 -11.67 12.23
CA CYS A 41 -1.10 -10.44 11.66
C CYS A 41 -2.20 -9.90 12.57
N ASN A 42 -1.91 -8.87 13.36
CA ASN A 42 -2.81 -8.33 14.39
C ASN A 42 -3.98 -7.51 13.82
N THR A 43 -4.07 -7.35 12.51
CA THR A 43 -5.13 -6.59 11.86
C THR A 43 -5.44 -7.20 10.50
N THR A 44 -6.72 -7.38 10.19
CA THR A 44 -7.19 -7.61 8.83
C THR A 44 -7.88 -6.36 8.29
N CYS A 45 -8.03 -6.28 6.97
CA CYS A 45 -8.75 -5.20 6.30
C CYS A 45 -9.31 -5.70 4.97
N ALA A 46 -10.23 -4.94 4.37
CA ALA A 46 -10.89 -5.33 3.13
C ALA A 46 -9.94 -5.76 1.99
N ASP A 47 -8.78 -5.09 1.89
CA ASP A 47 -7.77 -5.42 0.88
C ASP A 47 -7.07 -6.76 1.17
N ILE A 48 -6.72 -7.05 2.44
CA ILE A 48 -6.12 -8.34 2.84
C ILE A 48 -7.13 -9.46 2.62
N GLU A 49 -8.38 -9.26 3.02
CA GLU A 49 -9.46 -10.23 2.82
C GLU A 49 -9.68 -10.54 1.34
N ALA A 50 -9.58 -9.54 0.44
CA ALA A 50 -9.64 -9.76 -0.99
C ALA A 50 -8.52 -10.69 -1.48
N THR A 51 -7.30 -10.55 -0.95
CA THR A 51 -6.20 -11.48 -1.27
C THR A 51 -6.47 -12.88 -0.75
N VAL A 52 -6.98 -13.01 0.49
CA VAL A 52 -7.37 -14.30 1.07
C VAL A 52 -8.44 -14.96 0.21
N ARG A 53 -9.50 -14.25 -0.20
CA ARG A 53 -10.55 -14.78 -1.09
C ARG A 53 -9.98 -15.27 -2.43
N CYS A 54 -9.12 -14.48 -3.07
CA CYS A 54 -8.49 -14.87 -4.34
C CYS A 54 -7.62 -16.13 -4.19
N LEU A 55 -6.82 -16.24 -3.14
CA LEU A 55 -5.98 -17.42 -2.88
C LEU A 55 -6.82 -18.64 -2.55
N THR A 56 -7.92 -18.48 -1.81
CA THR A 56 -8.88 -19.55 -1.52
C THR A 56 -9.55 -20.04 -2.80
N ALA A 57 -9.94 -19.14 -3.72
CA ALA A 57 -10.48 -19.50 -5.03
C ALA A 57 -9.45 -20.26 -5.90
N LEU A 58 -8.15 -20.03 -5.69
CA LEU A 58 -7.06 -20.79 -6.32
C LEU A 58 -6.70 -22.08 -5.57
N GLY A 59 -7.46 -22.47 -4.53
CA GLY A 59 -7.36 -23.74 -3.83
C GLY A 59 -6.55 -23.75 -2.54
N ALA A 60 -6.08 -22.60 -2.03
CA ALA A 60 -5.54 -22.51 -0.69
C ALA A 60 -6.66 -22.61 0.35
N ARG A 61 -6.38 -23.20 1.53
CA ARG A 61 -7.26 -23.09 2.69
C ARG A 61 -6.63 -22.14 3.69
N ILE A 62 -7.28 -21.00 3.94
CA ILE A 62 -6.79 -19.96 4.82
C ILE A 62 -7.82 -19.75 5.93
N GLU A 63 -7.41 -19.99 7.16
CA GLU A 63 -8.23 -19.87 8.35
C GLU A 63 -7.78 -18.63 9.14
N THR A 64 -8.73 -17.78 9.50
CA THR A 64 -8.47 -16.68 10.44
C THR A 64 -8.39 -17.26 11.83
N VAL A 65 -7.30 -16.95 12.55
CA VAL A 65 -7.04 -17.34 13.92
C VAL A 65 -6.89 -16.09 14.79
N GLU A 66 -6.77 -16.25 16.11
CA GLU A 66 -6.76 -15.13 17.06
C GLU A 66 -5.69 -14.07 16.76
N ASP A 67 -4.50 -14.50 16.33
CA ASP A 67 -3.35 -13.63 16.07
C ASP A 67 -2.97 -13.49 14.59
N GLY A 68 -3.85 -13.95 13.65
CA GLY A 68 -3.57 -13.82 12.22
C GLY A 68 -4.22 -14.89 11.35
N PHE A 69 -3.41 -15.60 10.55
CA PHE A 69 -3.88 -16.56 9.57
C PHE A 69 -3.10 -17.88 9.65
N GLN A 70 -3.83 -19.00 9.67
CA GLN A 70 -3.27 -20.32 9.39
C GLN A 70 -3.46 -20.61 7.90
N VAL A 71 -2.37 -20.70 7.16
CA VAL A 71 -2.38 -20.88 5.70
C VAL A 71 -1.97 -22.30 5.34
N HIS A 72 -2.88 -23.05 4.71
CA HIS A 72 -2.65 -24.35 4.10
C HIS A 72 -2.50 -24.14 2.59
N PRO A 73 -1.34 -24.46 2.00
CA PRO A 73 -1.01 -24.06 0.64
C PRO A 73 -1.82 -24.80 -0.43
N THR A 74 -1.96 -24.15 -1.57
CA THR A 74 -2.54 -24.72 -2.80
C THR A 74 -1.70 -25.90 -3.35
N MET A 75 -0.43 -25.98 -3.00
CA MET A 75 0.63 -26.68 -3.74
C MET A 75 0.74 -28.19 -3.52
N LYS A 76 -0.08 -28.82 -2.67
CA LYS A 76 -0.11 -30.29 -2.61
C LYS A 76 -0.42 -30.95 -3.97
N SER A 77 -0.94 -30.19 -4.93
CA SER A 77 -1.26 -30.66 -6.29
C SER A 77 -0.12 -30.47 -7.30
N ILE A 78 0.91 -29.67 -6.99
CA ILE A 78 2.00 -29.35 -7.94
C ILE A 78 3.11 -30.39 -7.89
N GLU A 79 3.28 -31.12 -6.78
CA GLU A 79 4.31 -32.17 -6.64
C GLU A 79 4.13 -33.35 -7.63
N PHE A 80 2.98 -33.50 -8.25
CA PHE A 80 2.67 -34.63 -9.12
C PHE A 80 2.73 -34.35 -10.63
N GLY A 81 3.27 -33.21 -11.08
CA GLY A 81 3.39 -32.94 -12.53
C GLY A 81 2.07 -32.85 -13.29
N LEU A 82 0.96 -32.98 -12.61
CA LEU A 82 -0.41 -32.89 -13.09
C LEU A 82 -1.00 -31.54 -12.69
N LEU A 83 -0.46 -30.46 -13.27
CA LEU A 83 -1.22 -29.22 -13.37
C LEU A 83 -2.41 -29.47 -14.32
N LYS A 84 -3.45 -30.13 -13.82
CA LYS A 84 -4.78 -29.83 -14.31
C LYS A 84 -4.93 -28.33 -14.13
N ALA A 85 -5.21 -27.61 -15.22
CA ALA A 85 -5.57 -26.21 -15.13
C ALA A 85 -6.53 -26.08 -13.94
N LEU A 86 -6.14 -25.27 -12.92
CA LEU A 86 -7.01 -25.06 -11.77
C LEU A 86 -8.31 -24.55 -12.34
N ALA A 87 -9.39 -25.33 -12.19
CA ALA A 87 -10.66 -25.03 -12.81
C ALA A 87 -11.09 -23.62 -12.38
N GLY A 88 -11.40 -22.77 -13.34
CA GLY A 88 -11.59 -21.35 -13.20
C GLY A 88 -12.45 -20.95 -12.02
N GLY A 89 -11.80 -20.36 -11.02
CA GLY A 89 -12.47 -19.70 -9.91
C GLY A 89 -12.74 -18.24 -10.21
N THR A 90 -13.72 -17.67 -9.50
CA THR A 90 -13.89 -16.21 -9.47
C THR A 90 -12.95 -15.62 -8.43
N LEU A 91 -12.04 -14.76 -8.86
CA LEU A 91 -11.10 -14.04 -8.02
C LEU A 91 -11.66 -12.65 -7.73
N ASP A 92 -12.33 -12.50 -6.60
CA ASP A 92 -12.89 -11.23 -6.17
C ASP A 92 -11.83 -10.36 -5.50
N CYS A 93 -11.36 -9.36 -6.25
CA CYS A 93 -10.35 -8.40 -5.79
C CYS A 93 -10.94 -7.25 -4.96
N GLY A 94 -12.27 -7.15 -4.83
CA GLY A 94 -12.92 -5.99 -4.23
C GLY A 94 -12.45 -4.70 -4.90
N GLU A 95 -11.91 -3.76 -4.12
CA GLU A 95 -11.27 -2.54 -4.64
C GLU A 95 -9.74 -2.58 -4.56
N SER A 96 -9.15 -3.73 -4.17
CA SER A 96 -7.73 -3.88 -3.91
C SER A 96 -6.88 -3.93 -5.18
N GLY A 97 -6.19 -2.83 -5.46
CA GLY A 97 -5.22 -2.77 -6.56
C GLY A 97 -4.02 -3.69 -6.36
N SER A 98 -3.60 -3.93 -5.11
CA SER A 98 -2.51 -4.85 -4.79
C SER A 98 -2.92 -6.28 -5.10
N THR A 99 -4.12 -6.70 -4.65
CA THR A 99 -4.65 -8.03 -4.92
C THR A 99 -4.71 -8.32 -6.42
N LEU A 100 -5.35 -7.43 -7.21
CA LEU A 100 -5.46 -7.64 -8.66
C LEU A 100 -4.08 -7.79 -9.32
N ARG A 101 -3.14 -6.88 -9.02
CA ARG A 101 -1.84 -6.83 -9.70
C ARG A 101 -0.86 -7.90 -9.24
N PHE A 102 -1.04 -8.47 -8.06
CA PHE A 102 -0.25 -9.60 -7.59
C PHE A 102 -0.86 -10.93 -8.06
N MET A 103 -2.18 -11.07 -7.96
CA MET A 103 -2.85 -12.32 -8.29
C MET A 103 -2.95 -12.58 -9.79
N LEU A 104 -2.99 -11.54 -10.64
CA LEU A 104 -3.05 -11.71 -12.09
C LEU A 104 -1.84 -12.49 -12.65
N PRO A 105 -0.58 -12.05 -12.43
CA PRO A 105 0.57 -12.85 -12.89
C PRO A 105 0.72 -14.18 -12.16
N VAL A 106 0.31 -14.28 -10.88
CA VAL A 106 0.34 -15.56 -10.14
C VAL A 106 -0.65 -16.56 -10.75
N ALA A 107 -1.89 -16.17 -11.04
CA ALA A 107 -2.87 -17.03 -11.69
C ALA A 107 -2.39 -17.47 -13.09
N CYS A 108 -1.82 -16.56 -13.86
CA CYS A 108 -1.25 -16.85 -15.18
C CYS A 108 -0.04 -17.81 -15.11
N ALA A 109 0.83 -17.67 -14.10
CA ALA A 109 1.96 -18.58 -13.89
C ALA A 109 1.50 -19.99 -13.50
N LEU A 110 0.43 -20.08 -12.71
CA LEU A 110 -0.22 -21.35 -12.36
C LEU A 110 -0.98 -21.98 -13.53
N GLY A 111 -1.26 -21.22 -14.60
CA GLY A 111 -2.11 -21.65 -15.72
C GLY A 111 -3.57 -21.77 -15.32
N ALA A 112 -4.04 -20.96 -14.38
CA ALA A 112 -5.41 -20.97 -13.92
C ALA A 112 -6.33 -20.26 -14.94
N GLU A 113 -7.40 -20.96 -15.34
CA GLU A 113 -8.52 -20.31 -16.05
C GLU A 113 -9.39 -19.59 -15.03
N ALA A 114 -9.13 -18.30 -14.82
CA ALA A 114 -9.74 -17.52 -13.76
C ALA A 114 -10.53 -16.33 -14.29
N THR A 115 -11.57 -15.95 -13.52
CA THR A 115 -12.36 -14.74 -13.78
C THR A 115 -12.13 -13.76 -12.64
N PHE A 116 -11.43 -12.68 -12.90
CA PHE A 116 -11.25 -11.60 -11.95
C PHE A 116 -12.46 -10.69 -11.95
N VAL A 117 -12.95 -10.34 -10.78
CA VAL A 117 -13.97 -9.34 -10.55
C VAL A 117 -13.48 -8.31 -9.53
N GLY A 118 -14.09 -7.13 -9.55
CA GLY A 118 -13.73 -6.06 -8.63
C GLY A 118 -14.78 -4.95 -8.68
N GLN A 119 -14.60 -3.97 -7.78
CA GLN A 119 -15.56 -2.90 -7.56
C GLN A 119 -14.88 -1.52 -7.62
N GLY A 120 -15.70 -0.47 -7.51
CA GLY A 120 -15.25 0.91 -7.50
C GLY A 120 -14.43 1.28 -8.73
N ARG A 121 -13.37 2.03 -8.53
CA ARG A 121 -12.48 2.48 -9.61
C ARG A 121 -11.48 1.42 -10.09
N LEU A 122 -11.43 0.23 -9.47
CA LEU A 122 -10.38 -0.76 -9.74
C LEU A 122 -10.32 -1.15 -11.22
N GLY A 123 -11.48 -1.37 -11.86
CA GLY A 123 -11.56 -1.76 -13.28
C GLY A 123 -11.03 -0.69 -14.24
N ALA A 124 -11.14 0.59 -13.88
CA ALA A 124 -10.64 1.70 -14.69
C ALA A 124 -9.13 1.99 -14.48
N ARG A 125 -8.50 1.40 -13.46
CA ARG A 125 -7.06 1.59 -13.21
C ARG A 125 -6.24 0.79 -14.21
N PRO A 126 -5.22 1.38 -14.85
CA PRO A 126 -4.47 0.71 -15.92
C PRO A 126 -3.81 -0.58 -15.45
N LEU A 127 -3.75 -1.56 -16.36
CA LEU A 127 -3.00 -2.81 -16.19
C LEU A 127 -1.81 -2.91 -17.15
N SER A 128 -1.84 -2.18 -18.29
CA SER A 128 -0.68 -2.06 -19.17
C SER A 128 0.44 -1.24 -18.47
N PRO A 129 1.71 -1.61 -18.63
CA PRO A 129 2.26 -2.67 -19.48
C PRO A 129 2.32 -4.08 -18.86
N LEU A 130 1.83 -4.30 -17.64
CA LEU A 130 1.81 -5.64 -17.02
C LEU A 130 1.01 -6.64 -17.87
N SER A 131 -0.20 -6.25 -18.33
CA SER A 131 -1.03 -7.09 -19.19
C SER A 131 -0.33 -7.45 -20.49
N ASP A 132 0.41 -6.51 -21.07
CA ASP A 132 1.07 -6.70 -22.35
C ASP A 132 2.19 -7.75 -22.25
N GLU A 133 2.97 -7.70 -21.17
CA GLU A 133 4.02 -8.69 -20.86
C GLU A 133 3.42 -10.09 -20.59
N ILE A 134 2.28 -10.17 -19.89
CA ILE A 134 1.58 -11.44 -19.64
C ILE A 134 1.05 -12.05 -20.94
N ILE A 135 0.47 -11.24 -21.84
CA ILE A 135 0.00 -11.68 -23.15
C ILE A 135 1.18 -12.14 -24.02
N ALA A 136 2.27 -11.37 -24.07
CA ALA A 136 3.46 -11.74 -24.80
C ALA A 136 4.08 -13.07 -24.29
N ALA A 137 3.93 -13.34 -22.99
CA ALA A 137 4.35 -14.59 -22.39
C ALA A 137 3.39 -15.78 -22.68
N GLY A 138 2.30 -15.59 -23.42
CA GLY A 138 1.44 -16.67 -23.93
C GLY A 138 0.16 -16.91 -23.16
N CYS A 139 -0.27 -15.98 -22.31
CA CYS A 139 -1.60 -15.99 -21.73
C CYS A 139 -2.57 -15.18 -22.61
N ASP A 140 -3.84 -15.55 -22.57
CA ASP A 140 -4.94 -14.74 -23.12
C ASP A 140 -5.64 -13.99 -21.98
N LEU A 141 -5.87 -12.69 -22.18
CA LEU A 141 -6.57 -11.81 -21.24
C LEU A 141 -7.76 -11.15 -21.94
N GLN A 142 -8.98 -11.49 -21.51
CA GLN A 142 -10.22 -10.96 -22.08
C GLN A 142 -10.90 -10.02 -21.08
N GLY A 143 -11.37 -8.86 -21.53
CA GLY A 143 -12.06 -7.86 -20.70
C GLY A 143 -11.12 -6.82 -20.08
N LEU A 144 -9.95 -6.59 -20.68
CA LEU A 144 -9.04 -5.51 -20.25
C LEU A 144 -9.75 -4.15 -20.27
N GLY A 145 -9.45 -3.34 -19.24
CA GLY A 145 -10.07 -2.02 -19.04
C GLY A 145 -11.36 -2.04 -18.24
N GLY A 146 -11.76 -3.21 -17.70
CA GLY A 146 -12.94 -3.38 -16.87
C GLY A 146 -12.98 -4.73 -16.16
N PHE A 147 -14.18 -5.10 -15.72
CA PHE A 147 -14.51 -6.41 -15.18
C PHE A 147 -15.77 -6.97 -15.84
N PRO A 148 -15.90 -8.31 -15.98
CA PRO A 148 -14.94 -9.33 -15.56
C PRO A 148 -13.72 -9.37 -16.48
N LEU A 149 -12.52 -9.57 -15.89
CA LEU A 149 -11.29 -9.86 -16.60
C LEU A 149 -11.02 -11.37 -16.53
N LYS A 150 -10.93 -12.03 -17.66
CA LYS A 150 -10.71 -13.48 -17.73
C LYS A 150 -9.30 -13.80 -18.18
N THR A 151 -8.72 -14.84 -17.58
CA THR A 151 -7.39 -15.35 -17.94
C THR A 151 -7.49 -16.78 -18.45
N SER A 152 -6.70 -17.10 -19.49
CA SER A 152 -6.48 -18.47 -19.94
C SER A 152 -5.05 -18.64 -20.47
N GLY A 153 -4.65 -19.89 -20.66
CA GLY A 153 -3.26 -20.23 -21.02
C GLY A 153 -2.34 -20.21 -19.81
N ARG A 154 -1.03 -20.34 -20.08
CA ARG A 154 0.01 -20.38 -19.03
C ARG A 154 1.18 -19.49 -19.39
N MET A 155 1.61 -18.68 -18.44
CA MET A 155 2.73 -17.76 -18.62
C MET A 155 4.03 -18.55 -18.81
N ARG A 156 4.74 -18.29 -19.91
CA ARG A 156 6.03 -18.86 -20.23
C ARG A 156 7.15 -18.10 -19.52
N PRO A 157 8.24 -18.81 -19.12
CA PRO A 157 9.43 -18.15 -18.58
C PRO A 157 10.11 -17.28 -19.62
N GLY A 158 10.84 -16.25 -19.15
CA GLY A 158 11.55 -15.32 -20.02
C GLY A 158 11.94 -14.02 -19.35
N THR A 159 12.16 -13.00 -20.16
CA THR A 159 12.41 -11.64 -19.69
C THR A 159 11.15 -10.79 -19.88
N PHE A 160 10.66 -10.22 -18.79
CA PHE A 160 9.51 -9.32 -18.75
C PHE A 160 10.06 -7.88 -18.63
N VAL A 161 9.69 -6.99 -19.55
CA VAL A 161 10.26 -5.63 -19.63
C VAL A 161 9.22 -4.60 -19.17
N LEU A 162 9.52 -3.88 -18.11
CA LEU A 162 8.63 -2.85 -17.57
C LEU A 162 9.37 -1.51 -17.41
N PRO A 163 8.72 -0.36 -17.66
CA PRO A 163 9.24 0.93 -17.26
C PRO A 163 9.14 1.11 -15.74
N GLY A 164 10.16 1.72 -15.12
CA GLY A 164 10.24 1.88 -13.67
C GLY A 164 9.26 2.89 -13.06
N ASN A 165 8.70 3.76 -13.87
CA ASN A 165 7.85 4.89 -13.44
C ASN A 165 6.33 4.61 -13.45
N VAL A 166 5.90 3.39 -13.77
CA VAL A 166 4.45 3.09 -13.84
C VAL A 166 3.93 2.56 -12.51
N SER A 167 4.36 1.36 -12.10
CA SER A 167 3.87 0.76 -10.86
C SER A 167 4.82 -0.28 -10.29
N SER A 168 5.24 -0.10 -9.03
CA SER A 168 5.97 -1.13 -8.29
C SER A 168 5.17 -2.41 -8.05
N GLN A 169 3.81 -2.33 -8.13
CA GLN A 169 2.94 -3.49 -8.00
C GLN A 169 3.05 -4.44 -9.20
N TYR A 170 3.32 -3.92 -10.41
CA TYR A 170 3.55 -4.75 -11.61
C TYR A 170 4.80 -5.59 -11.47
N ILE A 171 5.89 -4.93 -11.05
CA ILE A 171 7.17 -5.59 -10.80
C ILE A 171 7.00 -6.64 -9.68
N SER A 172 6.36 -6.26 -8.58
CA SER A 172 6.10 -7.15 -7.45
C SER A 172 5.26 -8.38 -7.83
N GLY A 173 4.22 -8.20 -8.63
CA GLY A 173 3.36 -9.29 -9.09
C GLY A 173 4.13 -10.29 -9.97
N LEU A 174 4.96 -9.81 -10.92
CA LEU A 174 5.80 -10.67 -11.75
C LEU A 174 6.87 -11.40 -10.91
N LEU A 175 7.46 -10.73 -9.91
CA LEU A 175 8.41 -11.36 -9.00
C LEU A 175 7.77 -12.50 -8.18
N LEU A 176 6.56 -12.29 -7.65
CA LEU A 176 5.82 -13.32 -6.91
C LEU A 176 5.45 -14.51 -7.80
N ALA A 177 5.22 -14.28 -9.10
CA ALA A 177 4.90 -15.32 -10.06
C ALA A 177 6.13 -16.09 -10.59
N ALA A 178 7.28 -15.41 -10.67
CA ALA A 178 8.48 -15.94 -11.33
C ALA A 178 8.96 -17.30 -10.82
N PRO A 179 8.96 -17.64 -9.51
CA PRO A 179 9.37 -18.96 -9.03
C PRO A 179 8.49 -20.11 -9.56
N LEU A 180 7.23 -19.80 -9.91
CA LEU A 180 6.25 -20.78 -10.39
C LEU A 180 6.44 -21.18 -11.86
N LEU A 181 7.31 -20.45 -12.57
CA LEU A 181 7.60 -20.70 -13.98
C LEU A 181 8.56 -21.88 -14.14
N ALA A 182 8.49 -22.55 -15.30
CA ALA A 182 9.23 -23.77 -15.55
C ALA A 182 10.76 -23.58 -15.61
N GLN A 183 11.23 -22.36 -15.84
CA GLN A 183 12.65 -22.01 -15.95
C GLN A 183 12.93 -20.63 -15.30
N PRO A 184 14.20 -20.29 -15.00
CA PRO A 184 14.59 -18.99 -14.50
C PRO A 184 14.05 -17.85 -15.37
N SER A 185 13.63 -16.77 -14.73
CA SER A 185 13.06 -15.63 -15.41
C SER A 185 13.62 -14.32 -14.88
N CYS A 186 13.50 -13.26 -15.66
CA CYS A 186 14.01 -11.93 -15.34
C CYS A 186 12.91 -10.89 -15.46
N VAL A 187 12.71 -10.08 -14.44
CA VAL A 187 11.94 -8.85 -14.55
C VAL A 187 12.96 -7.72 -14.79
N GLN A 188 12.98 -7.20 -16.01
CA GLN A 188 13.86 -6.11 -16.43
C GLN A 188 13.11 -4.80 -16.33
N VAL A 189 13.66 -3.85 -15.57
CA VAL A 189 13.05 -2.55 -15.38
C VAL A 189 13.92 -1.47 -15.97
N THR A 190 13.34 -0.67 -16.87
CA THR A 190 14.02 0.41 -17.58
C THR A 190 13.74 1.76 -16.93
N GLY A 191 14.76 2.59 -16.79
CA GLY A 191 14.68 3.91 -16.20
C GLY A 191 14.58 3.90 -14.66
N LEU A 192 14.31 5.06 -14.10
CA LEU A 192 14.19 5.23 -12.65
C LEU A 192 13.02 4.43 -12.08
N ILE A 193 13.29 3.65 -11.05
CA ILE A 193 12.24 2.86 -10.36
C ILE A 193 11.58 3.71 -9.29
N GLU A 194 10.33 4.08 -9.51
CA GLU A 194 9.50 4.74 -8.51
C GLU A 194 8.95 3.75 -7.46
N SER A 195 8.86 4.23 -6.21
CA SER A 195 8.38 3.40 -5.08
C SER A 195 9.17 2.09 -4.91
N ARG A 196 10.47 2.12 -5.14
CA ARG A 196 11.38 0.99 -4.97
C ARG A 196 11.24 0.26 -3.62
N PRO A 197 10.97 0.93 -2.49
CA PRO A 197 10.75 0.27 -1.21
C PRO A 197 9.71 -0.86 -1.24
N TYR A 198 8.63 -0.71 -2.02
CA TYR A 198 7.62 -1.77 -2.15
C TYR A 198 8.11 -3.01 -2.91
N ILE A 199 9.07 -2.85 -3.83
CA ILE A 199 9.74 -3.99 -4.47
C ILE A 199 10.64 -4.69 -3.46
N ASN A 200 11.35 -3.93 -2.62
CA ASN A 200 12.18 -4.49 -1.55
C ASN A 200 11.36 -5.29 -0.54
N LEU A 201 10.14 -4.85 -0.20
CA LEU A 201 9.20 -5.64 0.61
C LEU A 201 8.85 -6.98 -0.05
N THR A 202 8.67 -7.00 -1.37
CA THR A 202 8.41 -8.25 -2.11
C THR A 202 9.61 -9.18 -2.04
N ILE A 203 10.81 -8.67 -2.27
CA ILE A 203 12.06 -9.45 -2.19
C ILE A 203 12.25 -9.99 -0.76
N GLN A 204 11.97 -9.19 0.26
CA GLN A 204 12.05 -9.61 1.67
C GLN A 204 11.05 -10.73 1.99
N ALA A 205 9.80 -10.61 1.54
CA ALA A 205 8.80 -11.66 1.71
C ALA A 205 9.19 -12.95 0.99
N MET A 206 9.63 -12.87 -0.27
CA MET A 206 10.11 -14.02 -1.04
C MET A 206 11.30 -14.71 -0.36
N LYS A 207 12.24 -13.91 0.16
CA LYS A 207 13.41 -14.43 0.90
C LYS A 207 13.01 -15.18 2.17
N ALA A 208 11.99 -14.70 2.91
CA ALA A 208 11.48 -15.40 4.09
C ALA A 208 10.92 -16.78 3.75
N PHE A 209 10.51 -17.00 2.51
CA PHE A 209 10.04 -18.28 1.97
C PHE A 209 11.09 -18.99 1.09
N GLY A 210 12.37 -18.66 1.26
CA GLY A 210 13.49 -19.35 0.63
C GLY A 210 13.69 -19.06 -0.85
N VAL A 211 13.07 -18.03 -1.40
CA VAL A 211 13.25 -17.59 -2.79
C VAL A 211 14.19 -16.38 -2.82
N GLU A 212 15.31 -16.54 -3.52
CA GLU A 212 16.27 -15.45 -3.72
C GLU A 212 16.01 -14.70 -5.02
N VAL A 213 16.14 -13.37 -4.97
CA VAL A 213 16.06 -12.47 -6.12
C VAL A 213 17.43 -11.84 -6.30
N ASN A 214 18.11 -12.14 -7.40
CA ASN A 214 19.37 -11.50 -7.75
C ASN A 214 19.10 -10.18 -8.46
N VAL A 215 19.61 -9.08 -7.90
CA VAL A 215 19.40 -7.74 -8.43
C VAL A 215 20.68 -7.20 -9.05
N GLU A 216 20.66 -6.92 -10.35
CA GLU A 216 21.76 -6.33 -11.10
C GLU A 216 21.33 -4.96 -11.61
N ARG A 217 22.13 -3.94 -11.33
CA ARG A 217 21.91 -2.57 -11.82
C ARG A 217 22.92 -2.26 -12.91
N ILE A 218 22.44 -1.83 -14.05
CA ILE A 218 23.21 -1.35 -15.18
C ILE A 218 22.95 0.16 -15.28
N PRO A 219 23.93 1.00 -14.94
CA PRO A 219 23.73 2.45 -14.94
C PRO A 219 23.47 2.97 -16.35
N ALA A 220 22.80 4.12 -16.43
CA ALA A 220 22.59 4.83 -17.69
C ALA A 220 23.94 5.10 -18.38
N LYS A 221 24.02 4.79 -19.66
CA LYS A 221 25.23 5.00 -20.47
C LYS A 221 24.88 5.27 -21.94
N ASP A 222 25.61 6.17 -22.57
CA ASP A 222 25.53 6.46 -24.01
C ASP A 222 24.10 6.71 -24.52
N GLY A 223 23.30 7.46 -23.74
CA GLY A 223 21.89 7.76 -24.05
C GLY A 223 20.90 6.64 -23.76
N GLN A 224 21.36 5.48 -23.31
CA GLN A 224 20.49 4.39 -22.84
C GLN A 224 20.09 4.63 -21.38
N PRO A 225 18.82 4.38 -21.02
CA PRO A 225 18.37 4.54 -19.63
C PRO A 225 19.05 3.52 -18.70
N GLU A 226 19.04 3.81 -17.39
CA GLU A 226 19.37 2.80 -16.37
C GLU A 226 18.48 1.57 -16.54
N VAL A 227 19.05 0.38 -16.32
CA VAL A 227 18.32 -0.89 -16.32
C VAL A 227 18.56 -1.61 -15.01
N THR A 228 17.50 -2.08 -14.37
CA THR A 228 17.60 -2.98 -13.22
C THR A 228 17.01 -4.33 -13.59
N ASN A 229 17.81 -5.38 -13.50
CA ASN A 229 17.40 -6.76 -13.71
C ASN A 229 17.14 -7.44 -12.37
N PHE A 230 15.94 -8.00 -12.19
CA PHE A 230 15.58 -8.84 -11.08
C PHE A 230 15.48 -10.29 -11.59
N ARG A 231 16.49 -11.10 -11.31
CA ARG A 231 16.55 -12.50 -11.77
C ARG A 231 16.06 -13.42 -10.67
N VAL A 232 15.15 -14.32 -11.01
CA VAL A 232 14.55 -15.31 -10.11
C VAL A 232 14.68 -16.68 -10.72
N ASN A 233 15.20 -17.64 -9.95
CA ASN A 233 15.24 -19.03 -10.34
C ASN A 233 13.85 -19.66 -10.24
N SER A 234 13.56 -20.63 -11.12
CA SER A 234 12.41 -21.51 -10.95
C SER A 234 12.57 -22.36 -9.69
N GLY A 235 11.45 -22.64 -9.01
CA GLY A 235 11.46 -23.42 -7.78
C GLY A 235 10.15 -23.29 -7.01
N SER A 236 10.16 -23.74 -5.77
CA SER A 236 9.02 -23.64 -4.88
C SER A 236 9.31 -22.72 -3.70
N TYR A 237 8.31 -22.02 -3.24
CA TYR A 237 8.33 -21.37 -1.95
C TYR A 237 8.44 -22.42 -0.83
N ARG A 238 9.26 -22.14 0.17
CA ARG A 238 9.46 -23.02 1.33
C ARG A 238 8.91 -22.37 2.56
N THR A 239 8.00 -23.05 3.25
CA THR A 239 7.44 -22.50 4.48
C THR A 239 8.53 -22.32 5.55
N PRO A 240 8.55 -21.18 6.25
CA PRO A 240 9.35 -21.02 7.48
C PRO A 240 8.66 -21.60 8.72
N GLY A 241 7.46 -22.20 8.58
CA GLY A 241 6.60 -22.63 9.67
C GLY A 241 5.77 -21.49 10.27
N SER A 242 6.41 -20.40 10.63
CA SER A 242 5.76 -19.19 11.14
C SER A 242 6.46 -17.93 10.64
N VAL A 243 5.69 -16.87 10.40
CA VAL A 243 6.20 -15.55 10.01
C VAL A 243 5.29 -14.45 10.56
N ALA A 244 5.89 -13.35 11.01
CA ALA A 244 5.13 -12.21 11.53
C ALA A 244 5.10 -11.04 10.53
N VAL A 245 3.93 -10.42 10.38
CA VAL A 245 3.78 -9.17 9.65
C VAL A 245 4.28 -8.02 10.53
N GLU A 246 5.19 -7.22 10.04
CA GLU A 246 5.70 -6.03 10.73
C GLU A 246 4.65 -4.92 10.83
N GLY A 247 4.83 -3.97 11.75
CA GLY A 247 3.95 -2.80 11.90
C GLY A 247 3.93 -1.92 10.65
N ASP A 248 2.78 -1.33 10.38
CA ASP A 248 2.51 -0.52 9.18
C ASP A 248 2.98 0.93 9.35
N TRP A 249 4.05 1.31 8.66
CA TRP A 249 4.54 2.68 8.65
C TRP A 249 3.62 3.65 7.89
N SER A 250 2.87 3.17 6.90
CA SER A 250 1.93 4.01 6.15
C SER A 250 0.78 4.49 7.02
N ASN A 251 0.27 3.60 7.89
CA ASN A 251 -0.80 3.93 8.82
C ASN A 251 -0.28 4.59 10.11
N ALA A 252 0.88 4.19 10.61
CA ALA A 252 1.58 4.85 11.72
C ALA A 252 1.85 6.34 11.44
N ALA A 253 2.11 6.68 10.18
CA ALA A 253 2.37 8.04 9.75
C ALA A 253 1.25 9.03 10.11
N PHE A 254 -0.02 8.60 10.12
CA PHE A 254 -1.14 9.46 10.50
C PHE A 254 -1.00 9.94 11.95
N TRP A 255 -0.71 9.04 12.87
CA TRP A 255 -0.52 9.36 14.29
C TRP A 255 0.73 10.19 14.53
N LEU A 256 1.84 9.85 13.86
CA LEU A 256 3.08 10.63 13.96
C LEU A 256 2.89 12.06 13.41
N CYS A 257 2.11 12.23 12.33
CA CYS A 257 1.73 13.54 11.81
C CYS A 257 0.80 14.28 12.78
N ALA A 258 -0.13 13.59 13.45
CA ALA A 258 -0.95 14.18 14.50
C ALA A 258 -0.09 14.70 15.67
N GLY A 259 0.94 13.94 16.09
CA GLY A 259 1.92 14.40 17.09
C GLY A 259 2.72 15.63 16.63
N ALA A 260 3.04 15.73 15.34
CA ALA A 260 3.77 16.86 14.78
C ALA A 260 2.95 18.17 14.79
N ILE A 261 1.65 18.09 14.55
CA ILE A 261 0.76 19.27 14.53
C ILE A 261 0.04 19.51 15.86
N GLY A 262 0.04 18.51 16.78
CA GLY A 262 -0.64 18.57 18.06
C GLY A 262 0.07 19.40 19.11
N THR A 263 -0.48 19.46 20.31
CA THR A 263 0.12 20.11 21.50
C THR A 263 0.93 19.11 22.32
N ASP A 264 0.60 17.83 22.23
CA ASP A 264 1.16 16.75 23.04
C ASP A 264 1.86 15.72 22.15
N PRO A 265 2.84 14.98 22.70
CA PRO A 265 3.52 13.94 21.95
C PRO A 265 2.62 12.75 21.69
N ILE A 266 2.81 12.11 20.52
CA ILE A 266 2.20 10.83 20.19
C ILE A 266 3.30 9.81 19.94
N THR A 267 3.16 8.63 20.55
CA THR A 267 4.02 7.47 20.37
C THR A 267 3.29 6.39 19.58
N VAL A 268 3.94 5.86 18.56
CA VAL A 268 3.48 4.65 17.88
C VAL A 268 4.43 3.52 18.23
N GLU A 269 3.91 2.46 18.84
CA GLU A 269 4.63 1.23 19.18
C GLU A 269 4.43 0.16 18.11
N GLY A 270 5.35 -0.81 18.02
CA GLY A 270 5.27 -1.91 17.07
C GLY A 270 5.81 -1.57 15.66
N VAL A 271 6.42 -0.41 15.48
CA VAL A 271 7.08 -0.02 14.21
C VAL A 271 8.59 -0.24 14.27
N SER A 272 9.14 -1.01 13.32
CA SER A 272 10.58 -1.27 13.26
C SER A 272 11.32 -0.20 12.48
N LEU A 273 12.37 0.36 13.07
CA LEU A 273 13.27 1.30 12.39
C LEU A 273 14.13 0.65 11.31
N SER A 274 14.27 -0.68 11.32
CA SER A 274 14.98 -1.44 10.28
C SER A 274 14.07 -1.89 9.14
N SER A 275 12.78 -1.56 9.18
CA SER A 275 11.80 -1.91 8.13
C SER A 275 12.23 -1.41 6.75
N ALA A 276 11.97 -2.21 5.73
CA ALA A 276 12.15 -1.83 4.33
C ALA A 276 11.00 -0.95 3.78
N GLN A 277 9.96 -0.68 4.57
CA GLN A 277 8.85 0.18 4.18
C GLN A 277 9.34 1.61 3.91
N GLY A 278 9.06 2.13 2.71
CA GLY A 278 9.45 3.49 2.31
C GLY A 278 8.83 4.56 3.20
N ASP A 279 7.62 4.32 3.67
CA ASP A 279 6.82 5.24 4.48
C ASP A 279 7.42 5.50 5.88
N ARG A 280 8.43 4.70 6.31
CA ARG A 280 9.29 5.05 7.45
C ARG A 280 9.94 6.43 7.28
N ASN A 281 10.10 6.91 6.05
CA ASN A 281 10.63 8.23 5.75
C ASN A 281 9.72 9.38 6.23
N VAL A 282 8.52 9.10 6.75
CA VAL A 282 7.72 10.09 7.49
C VAL A 282 8.53 10.74 8.61
N LEU A 283 9.38 9.98 9.31
CA LEU A 283 10.23 10.53 10.37
C LEU A 283 11.24 11.56 9.83
N ALA A 284 11.81 11.31 8.66
CA ALA A 284 12.72 12.28 8.03
C ALA A 284 11.97 13.53 7.56
N ALA A 285 10.78 13.37 6.98
CA ALA A 285 9.94 14.48 6.57
C ALA A 285 9.53 15.36 7.77
N LEU A 286 9.03 14.75 8.84
CA LEU A 286 8.61 15.45 10.06
C LEU A 286 9.79 16.16 10.75
N SER A 287 10.99 15.53 10.77
CA SER A 287 12.20 16.17 11.27
C SER A 287 12.60 17.40 10.43
N ARG A 288 12.44 17.34 9.11
CA ARG A 288 12.69 18.51 8.22
C ARG A 288 11.66 19.60 8.39
N PHE A 289 10.41 19.30 8.72
CA PHE A 289 9.43 20.29 9.15
C PHE A 289 9.83 20.96 10.46
N GLY A 290 10.63 20.32 11.31
CA GLY A 290 11.08 20.84 12.61
C GLY A 290 10.46 20.12 13.81
N ALA A 291 9.66 19.07 13.62
CA ALA A 291 9.11 18.29 14.73
C ALA A 291 10.21 17.56 15.49
N ARG A 292 10.04 17.41 16.80
CA ARG A 292 10.93 16.62 17.67
C ARG A 292 10.60 15.14 17.54
N ILE A 293 11.63 14.32 17.33
CA ILE A 293 11.46 12.89 17.12
C ILE A 293 12.32 12.12 18.11
N VAL A 294 11.69 11.23 18.88
CA VAL A 294 12.38 10.23 19.70
C VAL A 294 12.18 8.85 19.05
N ARG A 295 13.25 8.10 18.92
CA ARG A 295 13.27 6.78 18.27
C ARG A 295 13.73 5.72 19.26
N SER A 296 13.04 4.59 19.28
CA SER A 296 13.48 3.36 19.93
C SER A 296 13.49 2.21 18.90
N THR A 297 13.95 1.04 19.31
CA THR A 297 14.04 -0.13 18.40
C THR A 297 12.70 -0.47 17.74
N ASN A 298 11.60 -0.34 18.47
CA ASN A 298 10.27 -0.76 18.07
C ASN A 298 9.19 0.30 18.30
N ALA A 299 9.56 1.58 18.37
CA ALA A 299 8.61 2.68 18.53
C ALA A 299 9.20 4.00 18.01
N ALA A 300 8.30 4.91 17.65
CA ALA A 300 8.64 6.29 17.33
C ALA A 300 7.69 7.24 18.05
N THR A 301 8.23 8.30 18.62
CA THR A 301 7.46 9.39 19.24
C THR A 301 7.72 10.68 18.48
N VAL A 302 6.66 11.40 18.18
CA VAL A 302 6.73 12.71 17.55
C VAL A 302 6.00 13.74 18.40
N GLN A 303 6.64 14.88 18.55
CA GLN A 303 6.09 16.04 19.25
C GLN A 303 6.26 17.31 18.39
N SER A 304 5.29 18.17 18.45
CA SER A 304 5.31 19.48 17.78
C SER A 304 6.46 20.36 18.28
N ASP A 305 7.00 21.12 17.35
CA ASP A 305 7.87 22.28 17.62
C ASP A 305 7.57 23.34 16.55
N LYS A 306 8.48 24.24 16.27
CA LYS A 306 8.30 25.26 15.22
C LYS A 306 8.36 24.62 13.85
N LEU A 307 7.20 24.33 13.26
CA LEU A 307 7.12 23.75 11.94
C LEU A 307 7.37 24.80 10.85
N ALA A 308 8.25 24.47 9.90
CA ALA A 308 8.56 25.31 8.73
C ALA A 308 8.44 24.52 7.43
N GLY A 309 7.87 25.15 6.41
CA GLY A 309 7.72 24.55 5.09
C GLY A 309 9.07 24.37 4.37
N PHE A 310 9.16 23.35 3.53
CA PHE A 310 10.34 23.03 2.74
C PHE A 310 9.95 22.33 1.42
N GLU A 311 10.94 22.01 0.59
CA GLU A 311 10.72 21.23 -0.63
C GLU A 311 11.06 19.76 -0.41
N MET A 312 10.16 18.87 -0.83
CA MET A 312 10.31 17.41 -0.77
C MET A 312 9.77 16.73 -2.02
N SER A 313 10.24 15.50 -2.28
CA SER A 313 9.73 14.63 -3.34
C SER A 313 8.82 13.55 -2.77
N ALA A 314 7.72 13.26 -3.46
CA ALA A 314 6.77 12.18 -3.17
C ALA A 314 7.17 10.85 -3.84
N HIS A 315 8.28 10.81 -4.57
CA HIS A 315 8.73 9.71 -5.41
C HIS A 315 8.65 8.33 -4.73
N ASP A 316 9.21 8.20 -3.51
CA ASP A 316 9.23 6.94 -2.76
C ASP A 316 8.13 6.79 -1.72
N ILE A 317 7.41 7.87 -1.42
CA ILE A 317 6.40 7.95 -0.35
C ILE A 317 5.07 8.56 -0.80
N PRO A 318 4.54 8.20 -1.99
CA PRO A 318 3.32 8.83 -2.51
C PRO A 318 2.11 8.65 -1.58
N ASP A 319 2.11 7.59 -0.79
CA ASP A 319 1.02 7.28 0.13
C ASP A 319 0.99 8.16 1.38
N LEU A 320 2.09 8.85 1.69
CA LEU A 320 2.16 9.81 2.79
C LEU A 320 1.70 11.23 2.40
N VAL A 321 1.59 11.53 1.09
CA VAL A 321 1.31 12.89 0.63
C VAL A 321 0.05 13.48 1.26
N PRO A 322 -1.10 12.78 1.37
CA PRO A 322 -2.28 13.35 2.00
C PRO A 322 -2.01 13.84 3.43
N VAL A 323 -1.49 12.98 4.30
CA VAL A 323 -1.27 13.35 5.71
C VAL A 323 -0.12 14.33 5.90
N ILE A 324 0.94 14.27 5.10
CA ILE A 324 2.02 15.26 5.09
C ILE A 324 1.48 16.63 4.64
N SER A 325 0.53 16.66 3.72
CA SER A 325 -0.12 17.91 3.28
C SER A 325 -0.91 18.58 4.42
N ALA A 326 -1.51 17.80 5.33
CA ALA A 326 -2.12 18.34 6.54
C ALA A 326 -1.07 18.97 7.47
N VAL A 327 0.10 18.33 7.66
CA VAL A 327 1.23 18.92 8.42
C VAL A 327 1.73 20.21 7.75
N ALA A 328 1.95 20.16 6.44
CA ALA A 328 2.42 21.29 5.64
C ALA A 328 1.46 22.50 5.71
N SER A 329 0.16 22.24 5.86
CA SER A 329 -0.87 23.28 5.99
C SER A 329 -0.76 24.07 7.29
N LEU A 330 -0.06 23.57 8.31
CA LEU A 330 0.18 24.24 9.58
C LEU A 330 1.65 24.66 9.77
N ALA A 331 2.51 24.41 8.77
CA ALA A 331 3.92 24.79 8.81
C ALA A 331 4.11 26.23 8.30
N GLN A 332 4.97 27.02 8.96
CA GLN A 332 5.26 28.40 8.53
C GLN A 332 5.89 28.43 7.12
N GLY A 333 5.47 29.36 6.29
CA GLY A 333 5.99 29.54 4.95
C GLY A 333 5.29 28.70 3.89
N ARG A 334 6.05 28.13 2.98
CA ARG A 334 5.53 27.30 1.87
C ARG A 334 6.21 25.94 1.84
N THR A 335 5.42 24.93 1.58
CA THR A 335 5.90 23.57 1.28
C THR A 335 5.67 23.26 -0.19
N PHE A 336 6.66 22.66 -0.84
CA PHE A 336 6.54 22.14 -2.20
C PHE A 336 6.69 20.61 -2.14
N ILE A 337 5.66 19.90 -2.60
CA ILE A 337 5.71 18.43 -2.73
C ILE A 337 5.76 18.12 -4.21
N ARG A 338 6.91 17.60 -4.65
CA ARG A 338 7.23 17.29 -6.04
C ARG A 338 6.90 15.84 -6.38
N ASP A 339 6.86 15.53 -7.66
CA ASP A 339 6.77 14.16 -8.20
C ASP A 339 5.48 13.44 -7.80
N CYS A 340 4.35 14.16 -7.82
CA CYS A 340 3.05 13.66 -7.37
C CYS A 340 2.20 13.04 -8.49
N ALA A 341 2.70 12.87 -9.72
CA ALA A 341 1.92 12.37 -10.87
C ALA A 341 1.16 11.07 -10.57
N ARG A 342 1.79 10.14 -9.86
CA ARG A 342 1.19 8.84 -9.51
C ARG A 342 0.00 8.91 -8.54
N LEU A 343 -0.18 10.03 -7.86
CA LEU A 343 -1.36 10.25 -6.99
C LEU A 343 -2.67 10.24 -7.78
N ARG A 344 -2.62 10.59 -9.09
CA ARG A 344 -3.81 10.65 -9.95
C ARG A 344 -4.44 9.28 -10.25
N ILE A 345 -3.66 8.21 -10.15
CA ILE A 345 -4.06 6.84 -10.50
C ILE A 345 -4.25 5.94 -9.27
N LYS A 346 -4.41 6.54 -8.11
CA LYS A 346 -4.68 5.82 -6.85
C LYS A 346 -6.18 5.53 -6.67
N GLU A 347 -6.62 5.23 -5.47
CA GLU A 347 -8.02 4.95 -5.10
C GLU A 347 -8.95 6.10 -5.48
N SER A 348 -8.49 7.33 -5.24
CA SER A 348 -9.00 8.57 -5.82
C SER A 348 -7.91 9.23 -6.66
N ASP A 349 -8.20 10.34 -7.37
CA ASP A 349 -7.15 11.27 -7.78
C ASP A 349 -6.69 12.03 -6.54
N ARG A 350 -5.73 11.43 -5.79
CA ARG A 350 -5.27 11.97 -4.51
C ARG A 350 -4.67 13.36 -4.60
N LEU A 351 -4.18 13.76 -5.79
CA LEU A 351 -3.69 15.13 -6.00
C LEU A 351 -4.84 16.13 -5.90
N VAL A 352 -5.94 15.82 -6.58
CA VAL A 352 -7.16 16.63 -6.59
C VAL A 352 -7.88 16.54 -5.24
N THR A 353 -8.11 15.33 -4.72
CA THR A 353 -8.89 15.15 -3.48
C THR A 353 -8.18 15.71 -2.26
N THR A 354 -6.84 15.53 -2.11
CA THR A 354 -6.07 16.18 -1.04
C THR A 354 -6.20 17.70 -1.10
N THR A 355 -6.06 18.27 -2.30
CA THR A 355 -6.17 19.73 -2.48
C THR A 355 -7.55 20.22 -2.13
N ARG A 356 -8.59 19.55 -2.64
CA ARG A 356 -9.99 19.94 -2.45
C ARG A 356 -10.39 19.89 -0.99
N GLU A 357 -10.12 18.76 -0.32
CA GLU A 357 -10.63 18.53 1.03
C GLU A 357 -9.86 19.35 2.08
N LEU A 358 -8.54 19.51 1.93
CA LEU A 358 -7.80 20.43 2.80
C LEU A 358 -8.21 21.89 2.59
N THR A 359 -8.52 22.30 1.35
CA THR A 359 -9.03 23.66 1.06
C THR A 359 -10.41 23.87 1.68
N ALA A 360 -11.29 22.87 1.65
CA ALA A 360 -12.59 22.92 2.32
C ALA A 360 -12.45 23.12 3.84
N LEU A 361 -11.36 22.58 4.42
CA LEU A 361 -11.01 22.81 5.83
C LEU A 361 -10.22 24.12 6.09
N GLY A 362 -10.11 25.02 5.11
CA GLY A 362 -9.47 26.32 5.26
C GLY A 362 -7.97 26.37 4.97
N ALA A 363 -7.36 25.27 4.49
CA ALA A 363 -5.95 25.29 4.09
C ALA A 363 -5.74 26.00 2.75
N GLN A 364 -4.51 26.46 2.51
CA GLN A 364 -4.10 27.09 1.25
C GLN A 364 -3.26 26.11 0.42
N VAL A 365 -3.94 25.25 -0.33
CA VAL A 365 -3.32 24.21 -1.17
C VAL A 365 -3.63 24.49 -2.64
N ARG A 366 -2.65 24.34 -3.52
CA ARG A 366 -2.85 24.39 -4.95
C ARG A 366 -2.01 23.37 -5.71
N ILE A 367 -2.56 22.90 -6.81
CA ILE A 367 -1.87 22.04 -7.77
C ILE A 367 -1.08 22.92 -8.76
N ALA A 368 0.15 22.51 -9.07
CA ALA A 368 1.00 23.14 -10.08
C ALA A 368 1.63 22.04 -10.97
N GLY A 369 0.97 21.71 -12.07
CA GLY A 369 1.30 20.51 -12.87
C GLY A 369 0.99 19.24 -12.09
N ASP A 370 2.02 18.49 -11.78
CA ASP A 370 1.93 17.29 -10.94
C ASP A 370 2.54 17.49 -9.53
N ASP A 371 2.66 18.74 -9.10
CA ASP A 371 3.17 19.11 -7.79
C ASP A 371 2.08 19.73 -6.92
N LEU A 372 2.27 19.68 -5.59
CA LEU A 372 1.47 20.43 -4.62
C LEU A 372 2.28 21.60 -4.05
N ILE A 373 1.64 22.74 -3.95
CA ILE A 373 2.18 23.91 -3.27
C ILE A 373 1.22 24.27 -2.14
N ILE A 374 1.73 24.25 -0.91
CA ILE A 374 0.95 24.44 0.30
C ILE A 374 1.53 25.64 1.06
N LYS A 375 0.67 26.61 1.40
CA LYS A 375 1.04 27.73 2.26
C LYS A 375 0.42 27.51 3.64
N GLY A 376 1.23 27.67 4.68
CA GLY A 376 0.78 27.48 6.05
C GLY A 376 -0.30 28.46 6.48
N VAL A 377 -1.20 27.96 7.33
CA VAL A 377 -2.25 28.70 8.04
C VAL A 377 -2.13 28.42 9.53
N ASP A 378 -2.75 29.25 10.39
CA ASP A 378 -2.65 29.10 11.85
C ASP A 378 -3.46 27.91 12.38
N ALA A 379 -4.60 27.61 11.77
CA ALA A 379 -5.48 26.49 12.12
C ALA A 379 -6.38 26.15 10.92
N PHE A 380 -6.92 24.93 10.93
CA PHE A 380 -8.04 24.58 10.06
C PHE A 380 -9.35 25.20 10.59
N THR A 381 -10.29 25.51 9.70
CA THR A 381 -11.57 26.14 10.09
C THR A 381 -12.61 25.15 10.57
N GLY A 382 -12.51 23.88 10.15
CA GLY A 382 -13.58 22.91 10.20
C GLY A 382 -14.47 22.99 8.95
N GLY A 383 -15.47 22.11 8.85
CA GLY A 383 -16.37 22.02 7.71
C GLY A 383 -16.68 20.59 7.32
N GLU A 384 -17.29 20.41 6.14
CA GLU A 384 -17.63 19.10 5.58
C GLU A 384 -16.66 18.70 4.47
N VAL A 385 -16.26 17.44 4.45
CA VAL A 385 -15.32 16.85 3.49
C VAL A 385 -15.82 15.46 3.07
N ASP A 386 -15.40 15.04 1.88
CA ASP A 386 -15.71 13.72 1.33
C ASP A 386 -14.43 12.85 1.28
N SER A 387 -14.51 11.65 1.75
CA SER A 387 -13.42 10.67 1.64
C SER A 387 -13.11 10.28 0.19
N HIS A 388 -14.03 10.50 -0.74
CA HIS A 388 -13.96 10.01 -2.13
C HIS A 388 -13.70 8.50 -2.21
N ASN A 389 -14.23 7.76 -1.23
CA ASN A 389 -13.99 6.33 -1.07
C ASN A 389 -12.48 5.99 -0.98
N ASP A 390 -11.67 6.91 -0.43
CA ASP A 390 -10.23 6.76 -0.22
C ASP A 390 -9.89 6.91 1.28
N HIS A 391 -9.42 5.82 1.87
CA HIS A 391 -9.08 5.76 3.29
C HIS A 391 -8.06 6.82 3.71
N ARG A 392 -7.11 7.19 2.83
CA ARG A 392 -6.09 8.19 3.17
C ARG A 392 -6.64 9.58 3.22
N ILE A 393 -7.67 9.88 2.43
CA ILE A 393 -8.37 11.17 2.48
C ILE A 393 -9.22 11.26 3.75
N ALA A 394 -9.97 10.19 4.09
CA ALA A 394 -10.71 10.13 5.34
C ALA A 394 -9.82 10.32 6.58
N MET A 395 -8.70 9.56 6.64
CA MET A 395 -7.76 9.65 7.76
C MET A 395 -7.03 11.00 7.80
N MET A 396 -6.66 11.59 6.66
CA MET A 396 -6.07 12.93 6.57
C MET A 396 -7.02 13.97 7.17
N ALA A 397 -8.29 13.93 6.78
CA ALA A 397 -9.30 14.84 7.29
C ALA A 397 -9.49 14.72 8.81
N ALA A 398 -9.48 13.48 9.33
CA ALA A 398 -9.57 13.24 10.76
C ALA A 398 -8.35 13.79 11.53
N ILE A 399 -7.14 13.64 10.99
CA ILE A 399 -5.94 14.23 11.60
C ILE A 399 -6.01 15.78 11.55
N ALA A 400 -6.43 16.36 10.42
CA ALA A 400 -6.61 17.81 10.30
C ALA A 400 -7.65 18.34 11.31
N ALA A 401 -8.75 17.59 11.54
CA ALA A 401 -9.81 17.92 12.49
C ALA A 401 -9.29 18.13 13.93
N SER A 402 -8.22 17.43 14.35
CA SER A 402 -7.62 17.63 15.67
C SER A 402 -7.08 19.06 15.89
N ARG A 403 -6.87 19.81 14.82
CA ARG A 403 -6.35 21.20 14.79
C ARG A 403 -7.31 22.17 14.12
N ALA A 404 -8.57 21.81 14.02
CA ALA A 404 -9.62 22.70 13.52
C ALA A 404 -10.19 23.60 14.63
N THR A 405 -10.79 24.72 14.25
CA THR A 405 -11.50 25.62 15.17
C THR A 405 -13.00 25.29 15.27
N GLY A 406 -13.53 24.56 14.31
CA GLY A 406 -14.92 24.08 14.25
C GLY A 406 -14.99 22.57 13.97
N GLU A 407 -16.19 22.02 14.09
CA GLU A 407 -16.48 20.61 13.81
C GLU A 407 -16.07 20.23 12.36
N VAL A 408 -15.57 19.01 12.19
CA VAL A 408 -15.30 18.43 10.87
C VAL A 408 -16.21 17.22 10.68
N VAL A 409 -16.94 17.21 9.56
CA VAL A 409 -17.80 16.10 9.14
C VAL A 409 -17.17 15.42 7.94
N ILE A 410 -16.91 14.12 8.04
CA ILE A 410 -16.31 13.32 6.98
C ILE A 410 -17.37 12.38 6.41
N HIS A 411 -17.75 12.59 5.15
CA HIS A 411 -18.63 11.70 4.39
C HIS A 411 -17.85 10.49 3.86
N GLY A 412 -18.50 9.31 3.83
CA GLY A 412 -17.88 8.07 3.38
C GLY A 412 -16.72 7.62 4.27
N ALA A 413 -16.81 7.88 5.58
CA ALA A 413 -15.75 7.60 6.54
C ALA A 413 -15.42 6.10 6.67
N GLU A 414 -16.33 5.18 6.24
CA GLU A 414 -16.10 3.74 6.16
C GLU A 414 -14.95 3.36 5.22
N ALA A 415 -14.51 4.27 4.36
CA ALA A 415 -13.34 4.06 3.52
C ALA A 415 -12.09 3.63 4.31
N VAL A 416 -11.98 3.98 5.60
CA VAL A 416 -10.88 3.54 6.47
C VAL A 416 -10.77 2.02 6.57
N HIS A 417 -11.86 1.28 6.43
CA HIS A 417 -11.88 -0.19 6.51
C HIS A 417 -11.06 -0.86 5.40
N LYS A 418 -10.69 -0.15 4.35
CA LYS A 418 -9.81 -0.67 3.29
C LYS A 418 -8.39 -0.96 3.78
N SER A 419 -7.92 -0.26 4.81
CA SER A 419 -6.56 -0.42 5.32
C SER A 419 -6.42 -0.33 6.83
N TYR A 420 -7.35 0.33 7.53
CA TYR A 420 -7.28 0.59 8.96
C TYR A 420 -8.67 0.56 9.61
N PRO A 421 -9.28 -0.62 9.79
CA PRO A 421 -10.64 -0.72 10.37
C PRO A 421 -10.78 -0.04 11.72
N ASP A 422 -9.79 -0.17 12.59
CA ASP A 422 -9.80 0.36 13.97
C ASP A 422 -9.35 1.83 14.07
N PHE A 423 -9.30 2.56 12.94
CA PHE A 423 -8.76 3.92 12.93
C PHE A 423 -9.49 4.86 13.89
N PHE A 424 -10.81 4.85 13.90
CA PHE A 424 -11.59 5.73 14.78
C PHE A 424 -11.56 5.28 16.24
N ASP A 425 -11.33 4.00 16.53
CA ASP A 425 -11.12 3.52 17.90
C ASP A 425 -9.75 3.97 18.42
N HIS A 426 -8.71 3.89 17.62
CA HIS A 426 -7.42 4.44 17.96
C HIS A 426 -7.42 5.99 18.03
N TYR A 427 -8.27 6.65 17.24
CA TYR A 427 -8.50 8.09 17.35
C TYR A 427 -9.08 8.44 18.75
N ARG A 428 -10.07 7.67 19.22
CA ARG A 428 -10.65 7.82 20.57
C ARG A 428 -9.64 7.45 21.66
N LEU A 429 -8.85 6.39 21.48
CA LEU A 429 -7.78 5.98 22.39
C LEU A 429 -6.79 7.13 22.66
N LEU A 430 -6.46 7.91 21.65
CA LEU A 430 -5.59 9.09 21.75
C LEU A 430 -6.31 10.34 22.31
N GLY A 431 -7.59 10.23 22.73
CA GLY A 431 -8.38 11.33 23.29
C GLY A 431 -9.20 12.11 22.27
N GLY A 432 -9.26 11.63 21.04
CA GLY A 432 -10.06 12.23 19.98
C GLY A 432 -11.56 12.04 20.23
N LYS A 433 -12.35 13.04 19.85
CA LYS A 433 -13.82 13.05 19.98
C LYS A 433 -14.44 12.84 18.61
N VAL A 434 -14.94 11.63 18.36
CA VAL A 434 -15.59 11.27 17.10
C VAL A 434 -16.89 10.49 17.36
N THR A 435 -17.93 10.90 16.66
CA THR A 435 -19.22 10.18 16.56
C THR A 435 -19.34 9.61 15.15
N LEU A 436 -19.70 8.32 15.05
CA LEU A 436 -19.96 7.66 13.79
C LEU A 436 -21.47 7.48 13.62
N GLU A 437 -22.00 7.88 12.47
CA GLU A 437 -23.41 7.82 12.11
C GLU A 437 -23.57 7.04 10.80
N GLU A 438 -24.65 6.25 10.69
CA GLU A 438 -25.03 5.66 9.40
C GLU A 438 -25.60 6.77 8.49
N GLU A 439 -25.22 6.77 7.20
CA GLU A 439 -25.80 7.66 6.18
C GLU A 439 -27.08 7.09 5.63
#